data_96c4d032bf697190483f51fd8ed60afd
#
_entry.id   96c4d032bf697190483f51fd8ed60afd
#
_cell.length_a   1.000
_cell.length_b   1.000
_cell.length_c   1.000
_cell.angle_alpha   90.00
_cell.angle_beta   90.00
_cell.angle_gamma   90.00
#
_symmetry.space_group_name_H-M   'P 1'
#
loop_
_entity.id
_entity.type
_entity.pdbx_description
1 polymer ?
#
loop_
_entity_poly.entity_id
_entity_poly.type
_entity_poly.pdbx_seq_one_letter_code
_entity_poly.pdbx_strand_id
1 'polypeptide(L)'
;MEEMTATELKQRLDKGDDIQIIDVREDQEVAIGRIPNSKHIPLAQVLNRMDEIDPNRETVVHCKMGGRSARAIDALQRSGFKGKLINLRGGIIGWSNEVDPSVPKY
;
A
#
# COMPACT_ATOMS: atom_id res chain seq x y z
N MET A 1 3.61 4.47 -13.84
CA MET A 1 2.87 3.98 -12.65
C MET A 1 2.46 5.17 -11.82
N GLU A 2 1.21 5.22 -11.44
CA GLU A 2 0.71 6.31 -10.58
C GLU A 2 1.27 6.17 -9.17
N GLU A 3 1.66 7.31 -8.57
CA GLU A 3 2.23 7.36 -7.23
C GLU A 3 1.55 8.41 -6.37
N MET A 4 1.63 8.23 -5.07
CA MET A 4 1.13 9.17 -4.08
C MET A 4 2.15 9.23 -2.94
N THR A 5 2.44 10.42 -2.42
CA THR A 5 3.32 10.54 -1.26
C THR A 5 2.56 10.20 0.01
N ALA A 6 3.30 9.90 1.09
CA ALA A 6 2.68 9.64 2.40
C ALA A 6 1.87 10.86 2.88
N THR A 7 2.39 12.06 2.67
CA THR A 7 1.68 13.31 3.02
C THR A 7 0.36 13.43 2.28
N GLU A 8 0.38 13.16 0.96
CA GLU A 8 -0.85 13.20 0.15
C GLU A 8 -1.86 12.15 0.61
N LEU A 9 -1.39 10.93 0.91
CA LEU A 9 -2.28 9.87 1.43
C LEU A 9 -2.93 10.31 2.74
N LYS A 10 -2.15 10.85 3.67
CA LYS A 10 -2.67 11.34 4.96
C LYS A 10 -3.73 12.42 4.75
N GLN A 11 -3.48 13.37 3.85
CA GLN A 11 -4.44 14.42 3.54
C GLN A 11 -5.75 13.85 3.00
N ARG A 12 -5.66 12.85 2.10
CA ARG A 12 -6.83 12.21 1.51
C ARG A 12 -7.64 11.44 2.56
N LEU A 13 -6.95 10.71 3.45
CA LEU A 13 -7.60 9.98 4.53
C LEU A 13 -8.28 10.93 5.52
N ASP A 14 -7.64 12.05 5.85
CA ASP A 14 -8.20 13.06 6.76
C ASP A 14 -9.45 13.71 6.20
N LYS A 15 -9.57 13.82 4.87
CA LYS A 15 -10.76 14.33 4.20
C LYS A 15 -11.91 13.32 4.18
N GLY A 16 -11.64 12.06 4.57
CA GLY A 16 -12.64 11.01 4.54
C GLY A 16 -12.76 10.30 3.19
N ASP A 17 -11.78 10.46 2.28
CA ASP A 17 -11.79 9.76 1.01
C ASP A 17 -11.75 8.24 1.21
N ASP A 18 -12.50 7.51 0.39
CA ASP A 18 -12.58 6.06 0.48
C ASP A 18 -11.40 5.43 -0.26
N ILE A 19 -10.32 5.20 0.47
CA ILE A 19 -9.10 4.59 -0.06
C ILE A 19 -8.84 3.30 0.71
N GLN A 20 -8.61 2.20 -0.01
CA GLN A 20 -8.10 0.99 0.65
C GLN A 20 -6.58 0.94 0.51
N ILE A 21 -5.92 0.45 1.56
CA ILE A 21 -4.46 0.40 1.64
C ILE A 21 -4.05 -1.07 1.73
N ILE A 22 -3.19 -1.51 0.80
CA ILE A 22 -2.70 -2.88 0.75
C ILE A 22 -1.21 -2.89 1.09
N ASP A 23 -0.86 -3.64 2.11
CA ASP A 23 0.52 -3.83 2.55
C ASP A 23 1.03 -5.17 2.01
N VAL A 24 2.04 -5.13 1.15
CA VAL A 24 2.57 -6.35 0.50
C VAL A 24 3.87 -6.84 1.14
N ARG A 25 4.19 -6.33 2.34
CA ARG A 25 5.39 -6.76 3.08
C ARG A 25 5.21 -8.15 3.67
N GLU A 26 6.28 -8.68 4.26
CA GLU A 26 6.23 -9.96 4.96
C GLU A 26 5.68 -9.82 6.38
N ASP A 27 5.27 -10.95 6.98
CA ASP A 27 4.67 -10.98 8.31
C ASP A 27 5.54 -10.33 9.38
N GLN A 28 6.86 -10.61 9.36
CA GLN A 28 7.78 -10.07 10.35
C GLN A 28 7.95 -8.56 10.21
N GLU A 29 7.79 -8.02 9.01
CA GLU A 29 7.84 -6.56 8.79
C GLU A 29 6.58 -5.90 9.35
N VAL A 30 5.43 -6.48 9.11
CA VAL A 30 4.15 -5.95 9.61
C VAL A 30 4.14 -5.94 11.15
N ALA A 31 4.78 -6.94 11.78
CA ALA A 31 4.89 -7.01 13.23
C ALA A 31 5.70 -5.84 13.82
N ILE A 32 6.62 -5.25 13.04
CA ILE A 32 7.40 -4.08 13.49
C ILE A 32 6.53 -2.83 13.59
N GLY A 33 5.62 -2.65 12.64
CA GLY A 33 4.71 -1.51 12.59
C GLY A 33 3.96 -1.49 11.28
N ARG A 34 2.84 -0.78 11.24
CA ARG A 34 1.98 -0.76 10.05
C ARG A 34 1.24 0.56 9.93
N ILE A 35 0.76 0.85 8.72
CA ILE A 35 -0.15 1.97 8.48
C ILE A 35 -1.53 1.56 9.00
N PRO A 36 -2.22 2.41 9.78
CA PRO A 36 -3.55 2.09 10.28
C PRO A 36 -4.52 1.72 9.17
N ASN A 37 -5.35 0.72 9.43
CA ASN A 37 -6.41 0.24 8.52
C ASN A 37 -5.89 -0.37 7.21
N SER A 38 -4.59 -0.65 7.11
CA SER A 38 -4.05 -1.37 5.95
C SER A 38 -4.43 -2.84 6.02
N LYS A 39 -4.64 -3.45 4.85
CA LYS A 39 -4.86 -4.88 4.70
C LYS A 39 -3.57 -5.54 4.28
N HIS A 40 -3.14 -6.55 5.01
CA HIS A 40 -1.90 -7.25 4.72
C HIS A 40 -2.14 -8.39 3.73
N ILE A 41 -1.54 -8.28 2.55
CA ILE A 41 -1.50 -9.34 1.55
C ILE A 41 -0.06 -9.43 1.06
N PRO A 42 0.75 -10.37 1.55
CA PRO A 42 2.16 -10.48 1.13
C PRO A 42 2.30 -10.59 -0.39
N LEU A 43 3.37 -10.03 -0.93
CA LEU A 43 3.59 -9.99 -2.38
C LEU A 43 3.37 -11.35 -3.06
N ALA A 44 3.88 -12.43 -2.47
CA ALA A 44 3.75 -13.76 -3.04
C ALA A 44 2.31 -14.26 -3.11
N GLN A 45 1.38 -13.66 -2.37
CA GLN A 45 -0.02 -14.06 -2.31
C GLN A 45 -0.96 -13.14 -3.08
N VAL A 46 -0.45 -12.03 -3.62
CA VAL A 46 -1.28 -10.97 -4.18
C VAL A 46 -2.20 -11.49 -5.29
N LEU A 47 -1.68 -12.27 -6.22
CA LEU A 47 -2.50 -12.77 -7.33
C LEU A 47 -3.55 -13.78 -6.87
N ASN A 48 -3.21 -14.65 -5.92
CA ASN A 48 -4.15 -15.64 -5.39
C ASN A 48 -5.24 -15.00 -4.53
N ARG A 49 -4.98 -13.80 -4.02
CA ARG A 49 -5.91 -13.09 -3.13
C ARG A 49 -6.42 -11.79 -3.75
N MET A 50 -6.33 -11.68 -5.06
CA MET A 50 -6.77 -10.49 -5.80
C MET A 50 -8.24 -10.16 -5.57
N ASP A 51 -9.07 -11.17 -5.34
CA ASP A 51 -10.49 -11.01 -5.04
C ASP A 51 -10.76 -10.31 -3.70
N GLU A 52 -9.74 -10.20 -2.83
CA GLU A 52 -9.85 -9.45 -1.58
C GLU A 52 -9.63 -7.95 -1.77
N ILE A 53 -9.23 -7.52 -2.96
CA ILE A 53 -9.01 -6.11 -3.27
C ILE A 53 -10.22 -5.59 -4.05
N ASP A 54 -10.92 -4.62 -3.47
CA ASP A 54 -12.13 -4.07 -4.10
C ASP A 54 -11.76 -3.23 -5.33
N PRO A 55 -12.15 -3.64 -6.55
CA PRO A 55 -11.78 -2.90 -7.76
C PRO A 55 -12.53 -1.57 -7.92
N ASN A 56 -13.55 -1.33 -7.11
CA ASN A 56 -14.32 -0.09 -7.15
C ASN A 56 -13.80 0.97 -6.19
N ARG A 57 -12.77 0.66 -5.43
CA ARG A 57 -12.14 1.59 -4.51
C ARG A 57 -10.76 1.97 -5.00
N GLU A 58 -10.41 3.23 -4.84
CA GLU A 58 -9.04 3.70 -5.07
C GLU A 58 -8.11 2.96 -4.09
N THR A 59 -7.02 2.37 -4.59
CA THR A 59 -6.18 1.47 -3.81
C THR A 59 -4.74 1.94 -3.81
N VAL A 60 -4.19 2.16 -2.61
CA VAL A 60 -2.78 2.46 -2.41
C VAL A 60 -2.08 1.19 -1.97
N VAL A 61 -1.04 0.78 -2.70
CA VAL A 61 -0.24 -0.41 -2.41
C VAL A 61 1.11 0.05 -1.88
N HIS A 62 1.58 -0.54 -0.79
CA HIS A 62 2.86 -0.15 -0.23
C HIS A 62 3.69 -1.35 0.24
N CYS A 63 4.99 -1.11 0.34
CA CYS A 63 5.95 -2.01 0.97
C CYS A 63 6.89 -1.18 1.86
N LYS A 64 8.16 -1.58 1.99
CA LYS A 64 9.11 -0.80 2.77
C LYS A 64 9.43 0.53 2.10
N MET A 65 9.83 0.50 0.82
CA MET A 65 10.31 1.68 0.10
C MET A 65 9.71 1.89 -1.29
N GLY A 66 8.91 0.96 -1.80
CA GLY A 66 8.19 1.12 -3.06
C GLY A 66 8.49 0.10 -4.16
N GLY A 67 9.52 -0.74 -4.00
CA GLY A 67 9.91 -1.71 -5.05
C GLY A 67 8.96 -2.90 -5.17
N ARG A 68 8.67 -3.56 -4.05
CA ARG A 68 7.77 -4.72 -4.04
C ARG A 68 6.35 -4.32 -4.38
N SER A 69 5.91 -3.16 -3.89
CA SER A 69 4.56 -2.65 -4.21
C SER A 69 4.43 -2.32 -5.69
N ALA A 70 5.47 -1.80 -6.33
CA ALA A 70 5.48 -1.58 -7.78
C ALA A 70 5.31 -2.91 -8.52
N ARG A 71 6.00 -3.96 -8.08
CA ARG A 71 5.86 -5.30 -8.67
C ARG A 71 4.47 -5.88 -8.46
N ALA A 72 3.89 -5.67 -7.28
CA ALA A 72 2.52 -6.11 -6.99
C ALA A 72 1.52 -5.45 -7.93
N ILE A 73 1.63 -4.13 -8.12
CA ILE A 73 0.76 -3.37 -9.02
C ILE A 73 0.90 -3.88 -10.45
N ASP A 74 2.13 -4.06 -10.93
CA ASP A 74 2.37 -4.57 -12.28
C ASP A 74 1.73 -5.94 -12.47
N ALA A 75 1.91 -6.85 -11.51
CA ALA A 75 1.35 -8.19 -11.57
C ALA A 75 -0.18 -8.16 -11.59
N LEU A 76 -0.80 -7.34 -10.75
CA LEU A 76 -2.25 -7.18 -10.70
C LEU A 76 -2.79 -6.66 -12.03
N GLN A 77 -2.16 -5.62 -12.59
CA GLN A 77 -2.59 -5.05 -13.87
C GLN A 77 -2.47 -6.05 -15.01
N ARG A 78 -1.37 -6.81 -15.06
CA ARG A 78 -1.16 -7.85 -16.07
C ARG A 78 -2.17 -8.99 -15.94
N SER A 79 -2.64 -9.24 -14.73
CA SER A 79 -3.65 -10.28 -14.47
C SER A 79 -5.09 -9.80 -14.67
N GLY A 80 -5.27 -8.58 -15.14
CA GLY A 80 -6.60 -8.06 -15.49
C GLY A 80 -7.33 -7.34 -14.37
N PHE A 81 -6.66 -7.01 -13.27
CA PHE A 81 -7.28 -6.19 -12.23
C PHE A 81 -7.65 -4.82 -12.80
N LYS A 82 -8.92 -4.41 -12.65
CA LYS A 82 -9.45 -3.22 -13.32
C LYS A 82 -9.50 -1.98 -12.43
N GLY A 83 -9.19 -2.11 -11.14
CA GLY A 83 -9.26 -0.99 -10.21
C GLY A 83 -8.08 -0.04 -10.35
N LYS A 84 -8.20 1.12 -9.71
CA LYS A 84 -7.14 2.13 -9.69
C LYS A 84 -6.11 1.76 -8.63
N LEU A 85 -4.87 1.51 -9.06
CA LEU A 85 -3.76 1.13 -8.19
C LEU A 85 -2.72 2.25 -8.16
N ILE A 86 -2.30 2.63 -6.96
CA ILE A 86 -1.37 3.74 -6.72
C ILE A 86 -0.25 3.23 -5.84
N ASN A 87 1.00 3.47 -6.22
CA ASN A 87 2.16 3.09 -5.42
C ASN A 87 2.46 4.18 -4.39
N LEU A 88 2.58 3.81 -3.11
CA LEU A 88 2.97 4.75 -2.07
C LEU A 88 4.46 5.06 -2.21
N ARG A 89 4.79 6.27 -2.65
CA ARG A 89 6.18 6.72 -2.84
C ARG A 89 6.87 6.72 -1.48
N GLY A 90 8.03 6.05 -1.42
CA GLY A 90 8.80 5.93 -0.19
C GLY A 90 8.28 4.88 0.78
N GLY A 91 7.17 4.23 0.50
CA GLY A 91 6.62 3.14 1.32
C GLY A 91 6.39 3.53 2.77
N ILE A 92 6.50 2.54 3.67
CA ILE A 92 6.29 2.80 5.11
C ILE A 92 7.39 3.66 5.71
N ILE A 93 8.59 3.67 5.12
CA ILE A 93 9.66 4.58 5.57
C ILE A 93 9.24 6.03 5.31
N GLY A 94 8.67 6.32 4.12
CA GLY A 94 8.12 7.64 3.82
C GLY A 94 6.98 8.01 4.76
N TRP A 95 6.09 7.07 5.07
CA TRP A 95 5.02 7.29 6.04
C TRP A 95 5.59 7.67 7.42
N SER A 96 6.60 6.94 7.89
CA SER A 96 7.27 7.23 9.15
C SER A 96 7.91 8.63 9.15
N ASN A 97 8.57 8.99 8.05
CA ASN A 97 9.26 10.28 7.95
C ASN A 97 8.28 11.45 7.85
N GLU A 98 7.19 11.30 7.12
CA GLU A 98 6.32 12.42 6.73
C GLU A 98 5.08 12.55 7.61
N VAL A 99 4.59 11.44 8.17
CA VAL A 99 3.27 11.40 8.81
C VAL A 99 3.35 10.95 10.26
N ASP A 100 3.94 9.80 10.52
CA ASP A 100 3.89 9.18 11.85
C ASP A 100 5.27 8.65 12.27
N PRO A 101 6.07 9.50 12.94
CA PRO A 101 7.41 9.10 13.38
C PRO A 101 7.43 7.99 14.44
N SER A 102 6.28 7.64 15.02
CA SER A 102 6.20 6.52 15.96
C SER A 102 6.26 5.16 15.25
N VAL A 103 6.02 5.11 13.94
CA VAL A 103 6.20 3.90 13.16
C VAL A 103 7.70 3.66 12.98
N PRO A 104 8.24 2.53 13.48
CA PRO A 104 9.68 2.29 13.41
C PRO A 104 10.19 2.18 11.98
N LYS A 105 11.36 2.76 11.74
CA LYS A 105 12.13 2.51 10.52
C LYS A 105 13.01 1.28 10.76
N TYR A 106 13.14 0.46 9.72
CA TYR A 106 13.89 -0.80 9.87
C TYR A 106 14.70 -1.12 8.62
#